data_5a4b597a347d97718acd6b9d5a5108aa
#
_entry.id   5a4b597a347d97718acd6b9d5a5108aa
#
_cell.length_a   1.000
_cell.length_b   1.000
_cell.length_c   1.000
_cell.angle_alpha   90.00
_cell.angle_beta   90.00
_cell.angle_gamma   90.00
#
_symmetry.space_group_name_H-M   'P 1'
#
loop_
_entity.id
_entity.type
_entity.pdbx_description
1 polymer ?
#
loop_
_entity_poly.entity_id
_entity_poly.type
_entity_poly.pdbx_seq_one_letter_code
_entity_poly.pdbx_strand_id
1 'polypeptide(L)'
;RLTSDAPVSGIRATVRAGRDRMRATLLSHLPHDLTGMRLLDAGCGTGALSIEAAARGADVVAIDLSPTLVDLARERSPKDLKGTITYLSGDMLDPRLGTFDHVVGMDSLIHYEMPDMIAMLARLAAMSHQSVQITFAPYTPLLGAMHLAGKLFPRSDRSPAIVPHRAEKLHLAIKQDPRFEGWAIGRDHRINSGFYISHAQELVRS
;
A
#
# COMPACT_ATOMS: atom_id res chain seq x y z
N ARG A 1 33.66 20.20 -12.91
CA ARG A 1 32.34 20.23 -12.25
C ARG A 1 31.75 18.83 -12.34
N LEU A 2 32.01 18.01 -11.35
CA LEU A 2 31.31 16.74 -11.13
C LEU A 2 29.93 17.10 -10.54
N THR A 3 28.88 16.90 -11.30
CA THR A 3 27.51 17.19 -10.89
C THR A 3 27.10 16.17 -9.81
N SER A 4 26.85 16.65 -8.60
CA SER A 4 26.41 15.88 -7.41
C SER A 4 25.03 15.19 -7.54
N ASP A 5 24.39 15.27 -8.71
CA ASP A 5 23.03 14.77 -8.95
C ASP A 5 22.94 13.32 -9.43
N ALA A 6 24.04 12.74 -9.94
CA ALA A 6 24.05 11.40 -10.48
C ALA A 6 23.68 10.29 -9.45
N PRO A 7 24.21 10.30 -8.20
CA PRO A 7 23.81 9.31 -7.18
C PRO A 7 22.34 9.41 -6.80
N VAL A 8 21.80 10.64 -6.68
CA VAL A 8 20.39 10.89 -6.30
C VAL A 8 19.44 10.44 -7.41
N SER A 9 19.80 10.64 -8.68
CA SER A 9 19.01 10.15 -9.82
C SER A 9 18.95 8.63 -9.87
N GLY A 10 20.07 7.95 -9.59
CA GLY A 10 20.15 6.49 -9.51
C GLY A 10 19.29 5.91 -8.39
N ILE A 11 19.31 6.51 -7.18
CA ILE A 11 18.46 6.11 -6.05
C ILE A 11 16.99 6.24 -6.43
N ARG A 12 16.58 7.38 -6.98
CA ARG A 12 15.19 7.60 -7.41
C ARG A 12 14.73 6.60 -8.47
N ALA A 13 15.61 6.24 -9.40
CA ALA A 13 15.32 5.25 -10.43
C ALA A 13 15.09 3.86 -9.84
N THR A 14 15.94 3.41 -8.89
CA THR A 14 15.78 2.10 -8.23
C THR A 14 14.52 2.04 -7.37
N VAL A 15 14.18 3.11 -6.66
CA VAL A 15 12.93 3.21 -5.88
C VAL A 15 11.72 3.14 -6.80
N ARG A 16 11.72 3.88 -7.92
CA ARG A 16 10.63 3.83 -8.90
C ARG A 16 10.45 2.43 -9.47
N ALA A 17 11.52 1.81 -9.95
CA ALA A 17 11.48 0.44 -10.49
C ALA A 17 10.99 -0.57 -9.44
N GLY A 18 11.39 -0.43 -8.19
CA GLY A 18 10.91 -1.26 -7.09
C GLY A 18 9.42 -1.10 -6.84
N ARG A 19 8.91 0.13 -6.84
CA ARG A 19 7.47 0.42 -6.70
C ARG A 19 6.65 -0.10 -7.87
N ASP A 20 7.16 0.02 -9.09
CA ASP A 20 6.50 -0.52 -10.29
C ASP A 20 6.38 -2.04 -10.22
N ARG A 21 7.44 -2.73 -9.78
CA ARG A 21 7.40 -4.19 -9.55
C ARG A 21 6.44 -4.57 -8.44
N MET A 22 6.39 -3.82 -7.32
CA MET A 22 5.46 -4.08 -6.22
C MET A 22 4.02 -3.90 -6.68
N ARG A 23 3.71 -2.83 -7.41
CA ARG A 23 2.38 -2.61 -7.99
C ARG A 23 1.96 -3.76 -8.91
N ALA A 24 2.85 -4.19 -9.81
CA ALA A 24 2.60 -5.33 -10.68
C ALA A 24 2.35 -6.62 -9.88
N THR A 25 3.08 -6.84 -8.79
CA THR A 25 2.87 -7.98 -7.87
C THR A 25 1.48 -7.93 -7.23
N LEU A 26 1.09 -6.81 -6.61
CA LEU A 26 -0.22 -6.66 -5.99
C LEU A 26 -1.34 -6.87 -7.01
N LEU A 27 -1.24 -6.29 -8.19
CA LEU A 27 -2.20 -6.47 -9.27
C LEU A 27 -2.23 -7.89 -9.85
N SER A 28 -1.14 -8.66 -9.77
CA SER A 28 -1.10 -10.06 -10.17
C SER A 28 -1.85 -10.98 -9.20
N HIS A 29 -2.10 -10.52 -7.99
CA HIS A 29 -2.90 -11.22 -6.99
C HIS A 29 -4.41 -11.00 -7.19
N LEU A 30 -4.80 -10.01 -7.95
CA LEU A 30 -6.20 -9.74 -8.31
C LEU A 30 -6.61 -10.51 -9.58
N PRO A 31 -7.92 -10.71 -9.80
CA PRO A 31 -8.43 -11.21 -11.08
C PRO A 31 -7.92 -10.37 -12.26
N HIS A 32 -7.69 -11.02 -13.40
CA HIS A 32 -7.27 -10.31 -14.61
C HIS A 32 -8.36 -9.35 -15.12
N ASP A 33 -9.62 -9.79 -15.08
CA ASP A 33 -10.81 -8.98 -15.37
C ASP A 33 -11.48 -8.58 -14.04
N LEU A 34 -11.56 -7.28 -13.79
CA LEU A 34 -12.17 -6.68 -12.60
C LEU A 34 -13.53 -6.03 -12.93
N THR A 35 -14.12 -6.35 -14.09
CA THR A 35 -15.41 -5.78 -14.49
C THR A 35 -16.50 -6.12 -13.46
N GLY A 36 -17.20 -5.10 -12.99
CA GLY A 36 -18.24 -5.21 -11.96
C GLY A 36 -17.73 -5.36 -10.53
N MET A 37 -16.41 -5.33 -10.31
CA MET A 37 -15.82 -5.37 -8.98
C MET A 37 -15.48 -3.96 -8.49
N ARG A 38 -15.73 -3.72 -7.20
CA ARG A 38 -15.31 -2.50 -6.51
C ARG A 38 -13.96 -2.70 -5.83
N LEU A 39 -13.05 -1.77 -6.04
CA LEU A 39 -11.72 -1.80 -5.45
C LEU A 39 -11.42 -0.50 -4.68
N LEU A 40 -10.94 -0.64 -3.44
CA LEU A 40 -10.38 0.48 -2.67
C LEU A 40 -8.86 0.51 -2.86
N ASP A 41 -8.34 1.62 -3.40
CA ASP A 41 -6.91 1.96 -3.37
C ASP A 41 -6.65 2.86 -2.17
N ALA A 42 -6.24 2.25 -1.06
CA ALA A 42 -6.09 2.86 0.25
C ALA A 42 -4.69 3.50 0.40
N GLY A 43 -4.61 4.80 0.24
CA GLY A 43 -3.35 5.55 0.11
C GLY A 43 -2.87 5.56 -1.34
N CYS A 44 -3.74 6.01 -2.25
CA CYS A 44 -3.53 5.90 -3.70
C CYS A 44 -2.36 6.74 -4.24
N GLY A 45 -1.87 7.72 -3.48
CA GLY A 45 -0.80 8.61 -3.91
C GLY A 45 -1.12 9.29 -5.25
N THR A 46 -0.30 9.02 -6.27
CA THR A 46 -0.48 9.57 -7.62
C THR A 46 -1.33 8.70 -8.55
N GLY A 47 -2.06 7.71 -8.02
CA GLY A 47 -3.09 6.97 -8.73
C GLY A 47 -2.61 5.87 -9.68
N ALA A 48 -1.33 5.50 -9.66
CA ALA A 48 -0.80 4.53 -10.63
C ALA A 48 -1.47 3.14 -10.52
N LEU A 49 -1.73 2.65 -9.29
CA LEU A 49 -2.43 1.38 -9.07
C LEU A 49 -3.90 1.50 -9.49
N SER A 50 -4.55 2.59 -9.12
CA SER A 50 -5.95 2.88 -9.47
C SER A 50 -6.17 2.84 -10.99
N ILE A 51 -5.27 3.47 -11.77
CA ILE A 51 -5.34 3.50 -13.22
C ILE A 51 -5.25 2.08 -13.81
N GLU A 52 -4.31 1.25 -13.34
CA GLU A 52 -4.14 -0.12 -13.83
C GLU A 52 -5.32 -1.02 -13.44
N ALA A 53 -5.89 -0.85 -12.23
CA ALA A 53 -7.09 -1.58 -11.81
C ALA A 53 -8.32 -1.18 -12.64
N ALA A 54 -8.53 0.11 -12.88
CA ALA A 54 -9.63 0.60 -13.72
C ALA A 54 -9.45 0.19 -15.19
N ALA A 55 -8.21 0.11 -15.70
CA ALA A 55 -7.95 -0.45 -17.03
C ALA A 55 -8.38 -1.93 -17.16
N ARG A 56 -8.40 -2.67 -16.04
CA ARG A 56 -8.97 -4.04 -15.96
C ARG A 56 -10.48 -4.08 -15.75
N GLY A 57 -11.14 -2.92 -15.64
CA GLY A 57 -12.59 -2.80 -15.52
C GLY A 57 -13.13 -2.57 -14.12
N ALA A 58 -12.28 -2.38 -13.11
CA ALA A 58 -12.72 -2.11 -11.74
C ALA A 58 -13.43 -0.75 -11.60
N ASP A 59 -14.41 -0.69 -10.68
CA ASP A 59 -14.89 0.56 -10.09
C ASP A 59 -14.01 0.89 -8.89
N VAL A 60 -13.06 1.81 -9.09
CA VAL A 60 -12.03 2.15 -8.10
C VAL A 60 -12.42 3.36 -7.30
N VAL A 61 -12.37 3.23 -5.97
CA VAL A 61 -12.30 4.37 -5.05
C VAL A 61 -10.83 4.54 -4.65
N ALA A 62 -10.25 5.64 -5.07
CA ALA A 62 -8.85 5.98 -4.82
C ALA A 62 -8.79 7.11 -3.78
N ILE A 63 -8.27 6.81 -2.59
CA ILE A 63 -8.26 7.76 -1.49
C ILE A 63 -6.85 7.98 -0.93
N ASP A 64 -6.51 9.25 -0.64
CA ASP A 64 -5.25 9.63 0.00
C ASP A 64 -5.48 10.81 0.96
N LEU A 65 -4.67 10.91 2.02
CA LEU A 65 -4.73 12.04 2.95
C LEU A 65 -4.26 13.35 2.30
N SER A 66 -3.44 13.28 1.26
CA SER A 66 -2.87 14.44 0.56
C SER A 66 -3.75 14.90 -0.60
N PRO A 67 -4.47 16.02 -0.48
CA PRO A 67 -5.27 16.55 -1.59
C PRO A 67 -4.41 16.87 -2.82
N THR A 68 -3.17 17.31 -2.63
CA THR A 68 -2.23 17.57 -3.73
C THR A 68 -1.90 16.32 -4.55
N LEU A 69 -1.71 15.16 -3.88
CA LEU A 69 -1.47 13.88 -4.59
C LEU A 69 -2.73 13.42 -5.31
N VAL A 70 -3.89 13.58 -4.69
CA VAL A 70 -5.19 13.24 -5.30
C VAL A 70 -5.47 14.07 -6.53
N ASP A 71 -5.21 15.39 -6.50
CA ASP A 71 -5.40 16.27 -7.65
C ASP A 71 -4.45 15.89 -8.79
N LEU A 72 -3.19 15.59 -8.47
CA LEU A 72 -2.21 15.10 -9.44
C LEU A 72 -2.61 13.75 -10.04
N ALA A 73 -3.17 12.83 -9.22
CA ALA A 73 -3.68 11.56 -9.69
C ALA A 73 -4.85 11.74 -10.67
N ARG A 74 -5.79 12.64 -10.35
CA ARG A 74 -6.93 12.97 -11.20
C ARG A 74 -6.49 13.56 -12.54
N GLU A 75 -5.53 14.48 -12.52
CA GLU A 75 -4.97 15.10 -13.72
C GLU A 75 -4.30 14.09 -14.65
N ARG A 76 -3.59 13.09 -14.08
CA ARG A 76 -2.85 12.08 -14.84
C ARG A 76 -3.69 10.91 -15.33
N SER A 77 -4.93 10.79 -14.86
CA SER A 77 -5.80 9.68 -15.24
C SER A 77 -6.22 9.76 -16.70
N PRO A 78 -6.04 8.67 -17.48
CA PRO A 78 -6.63 8.54 -18.80
C PRO A 78 -8.16 8.65 -18.74
N LYS A 79 -8.76 9.19 -19.78
CA LYS A 79 -10.23 9.32 -19.88
C LYS A 79 -10.90 8.04 -20.37
N ASP A 80 -10.17 7.23 -21.14
CA ASP A 80 -10.70 6.03 -21.81
C ASP A 80 -10.27 4.78 -21.06
N LEU A 81 -10.75 4.62 -19.82
CA LEU A 81 -10.57 3.41 -19.01
C LEU A 81 -11.79 2.49 -19.16
N LYS A 82 -11.58 1.18 -19.06
CA LYS A 82 -12.65 0.19 -19.08
C LYS A 82 -13.57 0.29 -17.85
N GLY A 83 -12.98 0.60 -16.68
CA GLY A 83 -13.68 0.86 -15.43
C GLY A 83 -13.69 2.36 -15.09
N THR A 84 -13.94 2.67 -13.82
CA THR A 84 -14.06 4.05 -13.32
C THR A 84 -13.10 4.29 -12.16
N ILE A 85 -12.75 5.58 -11.92
CA ILE A 85 -11.98 5.98 -10.72
C ILE A 85 -12.65 7.17 -10.08
N THR A 86 -13.00 7.01 -8.79
CA THR A 86 -13.43 8.11 -7.93
C THR A 86 -12.27 8.51 -7.02
N TYR A 87 -11.72 9.70 -7.23
CA TYR A 87 -10.63 10.23 -6.42
C TYR A 87 -11.14 11.04 -5.24
N LEU A 88 -10.73 10.67 -4.02
CA LEU A 88 -11.13 11.30 -2.76
C LEU A 88 -9.91 11.71 -1.93
N SER A 89 -10.02 12.81 -1.22
CA SER A 89 -9.07 13.19 -0.18
C SER A 89 -9.68 12.95 1.19
N GLY A 90 -9.02 12.16 2.05
CA GLY A 90 -9.54 11.85 3.38
C GLY A 90 -8.99 10.55 3.98
N ASP A 91 -9.68 10.09 5.03
CA ASP A 91 -9.34 8.86 5.73
C ASP A 91 -9.83 7.62 4.96
N MET A 92 -8.89 6.73 4.61
CA MET A 92 -9.19 5.45 3.95
C MET A 92 -10.04 4.50 4.79
N LEU A 93 -10.23 4.78 6.07
CA LEU A 93 -11.08 4.03 7.00
C LEU A 93 -12.44 4.67 7.25
N ASP A 94 -12.82 5.70 6.48
CA ASP A 94 -14.12 6.35 6.59
C ASP A 94 -15.24 5.34 6.23
N PRO A 95 -16.20 5.03 7.15
CA PRO A 95 -17.24 4.07 6.88
C PRO A 95 -18.20 4.50 5.75
N ARG A 96 -18.22 5.78 5.39
CA ARG A 96 -19.00 6.30 4.25
C ARG A 96 -18.52 5.83 2.90
N LEU A 97 -17.29 5.29 2.81
CA LEU A 97 -16.76 4.68 1.59
C LEU A 97 -17.51 3.40 1.20
N GLY A 98 -18.19 2.76 2.17
CA GLY A 98 -18.91 1.50 1.96
C GLY A 98 -18.01 0.28 1.95
N THR A 99 -18.38 -0.73 1.15
CA THR A 99 -17.64 -2.00 1.06
C THR A 99 -17.11 -2.25 -0.36
N PHE A 100 -16.13 -3.12 -0.47
CA PHE A 100 -15.37 -3.40 -1.67
C PHE A 100 -15.18 -4.90 -1.86
N ASP A 101 -14.99 -5.35 -3.09
CA ASP A 101 -14.55 -6.72 -3.35
C ASP A 101 -13.08 -6.89 -2.94
N HIS A 102 -12.25 -5.91 -3.28
CA HIS A 102 -10.83 -5.91 -2.97
C HIS A 102 -10.38 -4.60 -2.36
N VAL A 103 -9.45 -4.68 -1.41
CA VAL A 103 -8.77 -3.51 -0.84
C VAL A 103 -7.27 -3.66 -1.06
N VAL A 104 -6.63 -2.63 -1.57
CA VAL A 104 -5.17 -2.60 -1.76
C VAL A 104 -4.59 -1.36 -1.09
N GLY A 105 -3.61 -1.57 -0.21
CA GLY A 105 -2.87 -0.50 0.48
C GLY A 105 -1.37 -0.61 0.19
N MET A 106 -0.90 0.01 -0.89
CA MET A 106 0.51 0.01 -1.26
C MET A 106 1.25 1.17 -0.60
N ASP A 107 2.28 0.84 0.20
CA ASP A 107 3.14 1.79 0.93
C ASP A 107 2.36 2.76 1.86
N SER A 108 1.13 2.43 2.24
CA SER A 108 0.28 3.26 3.10
C SER A 108 0.38 2.91 4.59
N LEU A 109 0.70 1.65 4.93
CA LEU A 109 0.79 1.19 6.32
C LEU A 109 2.23 1.12 6.87
N ILE A 110 3.24 1.51 6.10
CA ILE A 110 4.66 1.36 6.44
C ILE A 110 5.15 2.24 7.60
N HIS A 111 4.33 3.17 8.07
CA HIS A 111 4.68 4.13 9.13
C HIS A 111 4.09 3.77 10.51
N TYR A 112 3.28 2.71 10.59
CA TYR A 112 2.56 2.35 11.79
C TYR A 112 3.28 1.27 12.59
N GLU A 113 3.25 1.38 13.91
CA GLU A 113 3.68 0.29 14.81
C GLU A 113 2.70 -0.89 14.70
N MET A 114 3.14 -2.10 15.08
CA MET A 114 2.36 -3.33 14.88
C MET A 114 0.91 -3.26 15.40
N PRO A 115 0.63 -2.77 16.62
CA PRO A 115 -0.76 -2.72 17.11
C PRO A 115 -1.67 -1.85 16.25
N ASP A 116 -1.18 -0.68 15.80
CA ASP A 116 -1.94 0.25 14.97
C ASP A 116 -2.13 -0.30 13.56
N MET A 117 -1.09 -0.90 12.98
CA MET A 117 -1.17 -1.56 11.68
C MET A 117 -2.20 -2.70 11.69
N ILE A 118 -2.23 -3.54 12.73
CA ILE A 118 -3.24 -4.59 12.91
C ILE A 118 -4.65 -4.01 13.05
N ALA A 119 -4.80 -2.94 13.82
CA ALA A 119 -6.10 -2.28 13.98
C ALA A 119 -6.62 -1.70 12.65
N MET A 120 -5.76 -1.06 11.87
CA MET A 120 -6.11 -0.54 10.54
C MET A 120 -6.42 -1.67 9.57
N LEU A 121 -5.59 -2.72 9.53
CA LEU A 121 -5.79 -3.88 8.67
C LEU A 121 -7.12 -4.59 8.97
N ALA A 122 -7.50 -4.73 10.23
CA ALA A 122 -8.79 -5.29 10.62
C ALA A 122 -9.98 -4.44 10.14
N ARG A 123 -9.85 -3.11 10.15
CA ARG A 123 -10.88 -2.22 9.60
C ARG A 123 -10.96 -2.32 8.08
N LEU A 124 -9.84 -2.40 7.38
CA LEU A 124 -9.81 -2.63 5.93
C LEU A 124 -10.42 -4.00 5.57
N ALA A 125 -10.12 -5.04 6.37
CA ALA A 125 -10.72 -6.36 6.21
C ALA A 125 -12.25 -6.33 6.40
N ALA A 126 -12.75 -5.58 7.37
CA ALA A 126 -14.19 -5.40 7.57
C ALA A 126 -14.89 -4.68 6.41
N MET A 127 -14.16 -3.90 5.63
CA MET A 127 -14.67 -3.23 4.42
C MET A 127 -14.53 -4.08 3.15
N SER A 128 -13.92 -5.27 3.22
CA SER A 128 -13.63 -6.10 2.05
C SER A 128 -14.43 -7.40 2.06
N HIS A 129 -14.89 -7.83 0.86
CA HIS A 129 -15.61 -9.08 0.68
C HIS A 129 -14.72 -10.26 0.28
N GLN A 130 -13.59 -10.02 -0.41
CA GLN A 130 -12.77 -11.08 -1.00
C GLN A 130 -11.31 -11.04 -0.55
N SER A 131 -10.62 -9.91 -0.73
CA SER A 131 -9.21 -9.83 -0.35
C SER A 131 -8.77 -8.45 0.10
N VAL A 132 -7.77 -8.43 0.99
CA VAL A 132 -7.02 -7.23 1.38
C VAL A 132 -5.56 -7.48 1.08
N GLN A 133 -4.93 -6.56 0.38
CA GLN A 133 -3.51 -6.58 0.11
C GLN A 133 -2.85 -5.33 0.67
N ILE A 134 -1.80 -5.54 1.44
CA ILE A 134 -1.00 -4.44 2.00
C ILE A 134 0.47 -4.64 1.67
N THR A 135 1.24 -3.57 1.79
CA THR A 135 2.68 -3.69 1.87
C THR A 135 3.20 -3.17 3.20
N PHE A 136 4.29 -3.75 3.67
CA PHE A 136 5.02 -3.30 4.85
C PHE A 136 6.53 -3.35 4.61
N ALA A 137 7.28 -2.58 5.39
CA ALA A 137 8.73 -2.63 5.35
C ALA A 137 9.21 -3.88 6.11
N PRO A 138 9.89 -4.84 5.45
CA PRO A 138 10.38 -6.02 6.14
C PRO A 138 11.55 -5.66 7.05
N TYR A 139 11.60 -6.29 8.23
CA TYR A 139 12.72 -6.09 9.14
C TYR A 139 14.03 -6.57 8.50
N THR A 140 15.01 -5.68 8.46
CA THR A 140 16.41 -6.02 8.23
C THR A 140 17.25 -5.41 9.36
N PRO A 141 18.42 -5.99 9.70
CA PRO A 141 19.27 -5.42 10.76
C PRO A 141 19.61 -3.93 10.49
N LEU A 142 19.84 -3.57 9.23
CA LEU A 142 20.12 -2.19 8.84
C LEU A 142 18.91 -1.27 9.06
N LEU A 143 17.72 -1.65 8.59
CA LEU A 143 16.50 -0.87 8.80
C LEU A 143 16.13 -0.77 10.29
N GLY A 144 16.34 -1.85 11.04
CA GLY A 144 16.17 -1.85 12.50
C GLY A 144 17.09 -0.86 13.19
N ALA A 145 18.38 -0.84 12.83
CA ALA A 145 19.35 0.11 13.36
C ALA A 145 19.00 1.56 12.98
N MET A 146 18.62 1.81 11.74
CA MET A 146 18.19 3.13 11.27
C MET A 146 16.92 3.61 11.97
N HIS A 147 15.94 2.73 12.18
CA HIS A 147 14.72 3.05 12.92
C HIS A 147 15.03 3.42 14.39
N LEU A 148 15.89 2.65 15.04
CA LEU A 148 16.32 2.92 16.42
C LEU A 148 17.10 4.25 16.52
N ALA A 149 18.04 4.49 15.62
CA ALA A 149 18.78 5.74 15.55
C ALA A 149 17.84 6.94 15.29
N GLY A 150 16.83 6.77 14.40
CA GLY A 150 15.84 7.81 14.13
C GLY A 150 14.99 8.20 15.34
N LYS A 151 14.80 7.32 16.32
CA LYS A 151 14.11 7.63 17.59
C LYS A 151 14.93 8.54 18.52
N LEU A 152 16.25 8.60 18.33
CA LEU A 152 17.17 9.41 19.17
C LEU A 152 17.33 10.86 18.68
N PHE A 153 16.85 11.18 17.47
CA PHE A 153 16.95 12.52 16.90
C PHE A 153 15.61 13.25 16.94
N PRO A 154 15.58 14.57 17.28
CA PRO A 154 14.36 15.36 17.29
C PRO A 154 13.66 15.36 15.92
N ARG A 155 12.36 15.17 15.91
CA ARG A 155 11.51 15.22 14.71
C ARG A 155 11.15 16.67 14.39
N SER A 156 11.93 17.34 13.55
CA SER A 156 11.49 18.55 12.88
C SER A 156 11.44 18.30 11.37
N ASP A 157 10.30 18.55 10.74
CA ASP A 157 10.05 18.60 9.28
C ASP A 157 10.47 17.38 8.42
N ARG A 158 10.36 16.15 8.94
CA ARG A 158 10.69 14.95 8.15
C ARG A 158 9.44 14.10 7.91
N SER A 159 9.40 13.45 6.75
CA SER A 159 8.43 12.39 6.44
C SER A 159 8.38 11.37 7.59
N PRO A 160 7.20 10.79 7.90
CA PRO A 160 7.06 9.80 8.95
C PRO A 160 8.09 8.67 8.79
N ALA A 161 8.69 8.23 9.90
CA ALA A 161 9.69 7.17 9.87
C ALA A 161 9.04 5.85 9.41
N ILE A 162 9.76 5.10 8.60
CA ILE A 162 9.36 3.73 8.22
C ILE A 162 9.56 2.82 9.43
N VAL A 163 8.54 2.03 9.77
CA VAL A 163 8.58 1.05 10.86
C VAL A 163 8.74 -0.35 10.26
N PRO A 164 9.90 -1.02 10.46
CA PRO A 164 10.12 -2.35 9.91
C PRO A 164 9.46 -3.43 10.75
N HIS A 165 8.81 -4.40 10.09
CA HIS A 165 8.11 -5.51 10.72
C HIS A 165 8.67 -6.86 10.25
N ARG A 166 8.60 -7.87 11.14
CA ARG A 166 8.86 -9.27 10.80
C ARG A 166 7.55 -9.91 10.33
N ALA A 167 7.56 -10.57 9.17
CA ALA A 167 6.39 -11.22 8.61
C ALA A 167 5.77 -12.24 9.57
N GLU A 168 6.60 -13.01 10.27
CA GLU A 168 6.14 -14.02 11.25
C GLU A 168 5.36 -13.38 12.42
N LYS A 169 5.79 -12.18 12.86
CA LYS A 169 5.07 -11.44 13.92
C LYS A 169 3.75 -10.89 13.43
N LEU A 170 3.72 -10.38 12.19
CA LEU A 170 2.48 -9.93 11.55
C LEU A 170 1.49 -11.08 11.40
N HIS A 171 1.95 -12.23 10.90
CA HIS A 171 1.12 -13.42 10.74
C HIS A 171 0.58 -13.93 12.08
N LEU A 172 1.42 -13.94 13.12
CA LEU A 172 0.98 -14.36 14.46
C LEU A 172 -0.08 -13.41 15.01
N ALA A 173 0.13 -12.10 14.88
CA ALA A 173 -0.81 -11.09 15.34
C ALA A 173 -2.17 -11.21 14.63
N ILE A 174 -2.18 -11.43 13.30
CA ILE A 174 -3.40 -11.66 12.52
C ILE A 174 -4.12 -12.92 13.01
N LYS A 175 -3.40 -14.04 13.20
CA LYS A 175 -4.00 -15.31 13.62
C LYS A 175 -4.58 -15.30 15.03
N GLN A 176 -4.06 -14.44 15.91
CA GLN A 176 -4.50 -14.33 17.30
C GLN A 176 -5.62 -13.29 17.49
N ASP A 177 -5.86 -12.44 16.52
CA ASP A 177 -6.85 -11.38 16.64
C ASP A 177 -8.22 -11.83 16.11
N PRO A 178 -9.27 -11.90 16.95
CA PRO A 178 -10.59 -12.37 16.55
C PRO A 178 -11.25 -11.54 15.44
N ARG A 179 -10.78 -10.31 15.20
CA ARG A 179 -11.30 -9.46 14.10
C ARG A 179 -11.00 -10.04 12.72
N PHE A 180 -10.06 -10.98 12.62
CA PHE A 180 -9.73 -11.68 11.38
C PHE A 180 -10.40 -13.07 11.28
N GLU A 181 -11.42 -13.35 12.07
CA GLU A 181 -12.23 -14.56 11.89
C GLU A 181 -12.82 -14.60 10.46
N GLY A 182 -12.69 -15.75 9.78
CA GLY A 182 -13.07 -15.90 8.36
C GLY A 182 -12.07 -15.29 7.37
N TRP A 183 -10.84 -14.96 7.81
CA TRP A 183 -9.75 -14.52 6.96
C TRP A 183 -8.56 -15.47 7.04
N ALA A 184 -7.98 -15.77 5.90
CA ALA A 184 -6.74 -16.55 5.80
C ALA A 184 -5.59 -15.67 5.29
N ILE A 185 -4.39 -15.98 5.76
CA ILE A 185 -3.16 -15.41 5.22
C ILE A 185 -2.94 -16.03 3.84
N GLY A 186 -2.98 -15.19 2.81
CA GLY A 186 -2.80 -15.56 1.43
C GLY A 186 -1.35 -15.45 0.96
N ARG A 187 -1.18 -15.04 -0.30
CA ARG A 187 0.14 -14.88 -0.95
C ARG A 187 0.95 -13.78 -0.29
N ASP A 188 2.25 -13.96 -0.28
CA ASP A 188 3.20 -12.94 0.11
C ASP A 188 4.35 -12.84 -0.92
N HIS A 189 4.93 -11.67 -1.04
CA HIS A 189 6.06 -11.47 -1.94
C HIS A 189 6.95 -10.32 -1.50
N ARG A 190 8.26 -10.57 -1.42
CA ARG A 190 9.24 -9.56 -1.06
C ARG A 190 9.92 -8.99 -2.30
N ILE A 191 9.89 -7.67 -2.44
CA ILE A 191 10.67 -6.93 -3.44
C ILE A 191 11.89 -6.33 -2.76
N ASN A 192 13.05 -6.57 -3.36
CA ASN A 192 14.30 -5.91 -3.00
C ASN A 192 14.89 -5.32 -4.29
N SER A 193 14.84 -4.00 -4.41
CA SER A 193 15.33 -3.26 -5.57
C SER A 193 16.16 -2.07 -5.09
N GLY A 194 17.40 -2.34 -4.71
CA GLY A 194 18.32 -1.33 -4.18
C GLY A 194 17.76 -0.65 -2.92
N PHE A 195 17.36 0.60 -3.05
CA PHE A 195 16.83 1.37 -1.91
C PHE A 195 15.34 1.14 -1.62
N TYR A 196 14.64 0.37 -2.46
CA TYR A 196 13.26 -0.03 -2.21
C TYR A 196 13.20 -1.47 -1.73
N ILE A 197 12.87 -1.65 -0.46
CA ILE A 197 12.68 -2.96 0.15
C ILE A 197 11.28 -2.97 0.76
N SER A 198 10.38 -3.77 0.21
CA SER A 198 8.99 -3.85 0.64
C SER A 198 8.48 -5.29 0.54
N HIS A 199 7.51 -5.64 1.35
CA HIS A 199 6.90 -6.96 1.42
C HIS A 199 5.39 -6.83 1.24
N ALA A 200 4.86 -7.45 0.19
CA ALA A 200 3.42 -7.57 -0.04
C ALA A 200 2.86 -8.69 0.81
N GLN A 201 1.70 -8.49 1.40
CA GLN A 201 0.93 -9.50 2.12
C GLN A 201 -0.53 -9.44 1.69
N GLU A 202 -1.07 -10.58 1.32
CA GLU A 202 -2.48 -10.77 1.03
C GLU A 202 -3.20 -11.43 2.19
N LEU A 203 -4.41 -10.98 2.48
CA LEU A 203 -5.43 -11.68 3.24
C LEU A 203 -6.58 -12.01 2.31
N VAL A 204 -7.11 -13.22 2.40
CA VAL A 204 -8.24 -13.69 1.59
C VAL A 204 -9.38 -14.13 2.50
N ARG A 205 -10.60 -13.85 2.07
CA ARG A 205 -11.80 -14.34 2.76
C ARG A 205 -11.89 -15.86 2.59
N SER A 206 -12.01 -16.59 3.70
CA SER A 206 -12.12 -18.07 3.74
C SER A 206 -13.57 -18.53 3.68
#